data_640688bacf42019b8d5211f16d42f432
#
_entry.id   640688bacf42019b8d5211f16d42f432
#
_cell.length_a   1.000
_cell.length_b   1.000
_cell.length_c   1.000
_cell.angle_alpha   90.00
_cell.angle_beta   90.00
_cell.angle_gamma   90.00
#
_symmetry.space_group_name_H-M   'P 1'
#
loop_
_entity.id
_entity.type
_entity.pdbx_description
1 polymer ?
#
loop_
_entity_poly.entity_id
_entity_poly.type
_entity_poly.pdbx_seq_one_letter_code
_entity_poly.pdbx_strand_id
1 'polypeptide(L)'
;MAKYETPETTAKRLVLLRAGQYRARLFKNNTGVAYTQDGRPVFFGLGNEGKKDDESIRTPDDVGFTIITVTPDMVGKEIAVFTAIDSKKAGFRVKSDYTKGTREYGQNKFFELVKKHGGIAGFASCAADVDAIYNEFNIRVTQK
;
A
#
# COMPACT_ATOMS: atom_id res chain seq x y z
N MET A 1 22.66 -22.36 11.33
CA MET A 1 23.61 -21.49 10.57
C MET A 1 23.31 -20.04 10.86
N ALA A 2 24.24 -19.32 11.47
CA ALA A 2 24.10 -17.88 11.61
C ALA A 2 24.11 -17.27 10.20
N LYS A 3 23.02 -16.58 9.85
CA LYS A 3 22.94 -15.81 8.60
C LYS A 3 24.00 -14.69 8.75
N TYR A 4 25.01 -14.67 7.89
CA TYR A 4 25.96 -13.55 7.84
C TYR A 4 25.16 -12.26 7.58
N GLU A 5 25.10 -11.41 8.59
CA GLU A 5 24.50 -10.08 8.44
C GLU A 5 25.50 -9.22 7.65
N THR A 6 25.10 -8.79 6.47
CA THR A 6 25.86 -7.80 5.72
C THR A 6 25.68 -6.41 6.36
N PRO A 7 26.63 -5.47 6.18
CA PRO A 7 26.48 -4.09 6.66
C PRO A 7 25.16 -3.44 6.19
N GLU A 8 24.73 -3.74 4.97
CA GLU A 8 23.46 -3.27 4.41
C GLU A 8 22.25 -3.83 5.17
N THR A 9 22.24 -5.12 5.48
CA THR A 9 21.17 -5.76 6.26
C THR A 9 21.05 -5.17 7.66
N THR A 10 22.19 -4.90 8.30
CA THR A 10 22.24 -4.26 9.62
C THR A 10 21.70 -2.82 9.56
N ALA A 11 22.14 -2.03 8.57
CA ALA A 11 21.65 -0.68 8.36
C ALA A 11 20.14 -0.65 8.13
N LYS A 12 19.62 -1.53 7.27
CA LYS A 12 18.19 -1.66 7.00
C LYS A 12 17.40 -1.96 8.28
N ARG A 13 17.87 -2.89 9.10
CA ARG A 13 17.22 -3.22 10.38
C ARG A 13 17.13 -2.02 11.31
N LEU A 14 18.20 -1.24 11.43
CA LEU A 14 18.23 -0.03 12.26
C LEU A 14 17.26 1.04 11.75
N VAL A 15 17.19 1.22 10.43
CA VAL A 15 16.24 2.14 9.79
C VAL A 15 14.79 1.75 10.10
N LEU A 16 14.43 0.48 9.93
CA LEU A 16 13.08 -0.01 10.20
C LEU A 16 12.71 0.09 11.68
N LEU A 17 13.65 -0.21 12.58
CA LEU A 17 13.45 -0.04 14.03
C LEU A 17 13.19 1.44 14.39
N ARG A 18 13.99 2.34 13.82
CA ARG A 18 13.82 3.78 14.10
C ARG A 18 12.50 4.32 13.53
N ALA A 19 12.13 3.92 12.33
CA ALA A 19 10.83 4.25 11.73
C ALA A 19 9.67 3.75 12.61
N GLY A 20 9.77 2.53 13.15
CA GLY A 20 8.78 1.97 14.09
C GLY A 20 8.61 2.81 15.36
N GLN A 21 9.67 3.44 15.87
CA GLN A 21 9.59 4.36 17.02
C GLN A 21 8.75 5.62 16.70
N TYR A 22 8.68 6.03 15.42
CA TYR A 22 7.77 7.07 14.94
C TYR A 22 6.38 6.56 14.59
N ARG A 23 6.02 5.34 15.01
CA ARG A 23 4.74 4.68 14.72
C ARG A 23 4.53 4.40 13.23
N ALA A 24 5.61 4.25 12.45
CA ALA A 24 5.54 3.86 11.06
C ALA A 24 5.29 2.35 10.92
N ARG A 25 4.48 2.00 9.93
CA ARG A 25 4.29 0.63 9.45
C ARG A 25 4.81 0.56 8.02
N LEU A 26 5.95 -0.06 7.81
CA LEU A 26 6.59 -0.19 6.51
C LEU A 26 6.44 -1.62 5.96
N PHE A 27 6.19 -1.71 4.68
CA PHE A 27 6.05 -2.95 3.93
C PHE A 27 7.14 -3.02 2.87
N LYS A 28 7.73 -4.19 2.70
CA LYS A 28 8.74 -4.40 1.67
C LYS A 28 8.13 -4.28 0.29
N ASN A 29 8.73 -3.43 -0.53
CA ASN A 29 8.36 -3.22 -1.93
C ASN A 29 9.42 -3.86 -2.82
N ASN A 30 9.18 -5.10 -3.24
CA ASN A 30 10.04 -5.76 -4.21
C ASN A 30 9.63 -5.31 -5.61
N THR A 31 10.54 -4.66 -6.32
CA THR A 31 10.35 -4.26 -7.71
C THR A 31 11.25 -5.08 -8.62
N GLY A 32 10.79 -5.36 -9.81
CA GLY A 32 11.59 -6.09 -10.78
C GLY A 32 10.87 -6.35 -12.08
N VAL A 33 11.50 -7.18 -12.91
CA VAL A 33 10.93 -7.70 -14.13
C VAL A 33 11.04 -9.22 -14.13
N ALA A 34 9.95 -9.87 -14.47
CA ALA A 34 9.91 -11.31 -14.78
C ALA A 34 9.55 -11.47 -16.26
N TYR A 35 9.78 -12.64 -16.80
CA TYR A 35 9.42 -12.94 -18.19
C TYR A 35 8.43 -14.10 -18.21
N THR A 36 7.41 -13.98 -19.06
CA THR A 36 6.47 -15.06 -19.34
C THR A 36 7.17 -16.16 -20.16
N GLN A 37 6.56 -17.34 -20.28
CA GLN A 37 7.12 -18.43 -21.08
C GLN A 37 7.34 -18.06 -22.56
N ASP A 38 6.53 -17.14 -23.08
CA ASP A 38 6.63 -16.59 -24.43
C ASP A 38 7.55 -15.36 -24.53
N GLY A 39 8.32 -15.07 -23.46
CA GLY A 39 9.37 -14.04 -23.45
C GLY A 39 8.88 -12.60 -23.26
N ARG A 40 7.61 -12.38 -22.91
CA ARG A 40 7.09 -11.03 -22.64
C ARG A 40 7.51 -10.55 -21.24
N PRO A 41 8.02 -9.31 -21.09
CA PRO A 41 8.37 -8.77 -19.79
C PRO A 41 7.11 -8.46 -18.97
N VAL A 42 7.14 -8.81 -17.69
CA VAL A 42 6.14 -8.46 -16.69
C VAL A 42 6.84 -7.67 -15.59
N PHE A 43 6.51 -6.40 -15.47
CA PHE A 43 7.04 -5.52 -14.44
C PHE A 43 6.22 -5.68 -13.16
N PHE A 44 6.87 -5.68 -12.01
CA PHE A 44 6.19 -5.79 -10.72
C PHE A 44 6.80 -4.86 -9.68
N GLY A 45 6.03 -4.58 -8.63
CA GLY A 45 6.35 -3.65 -7.58
C GLY A 45 5.71 -2.28 -7.80
N LEU A 46 5.58 -1.54 -6.70
CA LEU A 46 4.92 -0.23 -6.70
C LEU A 46 5.65 0.73 -7.66
N GLY A 47 4.90 1.39 -8.54
CA GLY A 47 5.42 2.39 -9.46
C GLY A 47 6.39 1.87 -10.53
N ASN A 48 6.50 0.54 -10.71
CA ASN A 48 7.35 -0.04 -11.73
C ASN A 48 6.57 -0.26 -13.05
N GLU A 49 6.52 0.77 -13.88
CA GLU A 49 5.85 0.74 -15.19
C GLU A 49 6.77 0.29 -16.34
N GLY A 50 8.01 -0.10 -16.03
CA GLY A 50 9.01 -0.51 -17.04
C GLY A 50 9.63 0.64 -17.83
N LYS A 51 9.23 1.86 -17.59
CA LYS A 51 9.83 3.05 -18.21
C LYS A 51 11.17 3.37 -17.56
N LYS A 52 12.14 3.71 -18.37
CA LYS A 52 13.51 4.06 -17.94
C LYS A 52 13.97 5.36 -18.61
N ASP A 53 13.18 6.40 -18.45
CA ASP A 53 13.60 7.76 -18.81
C ASP A 53 14.12 8.49 -17.55
N ASP A 54 14.74 9.64 -17.76
CA ASP A 54 15.34 10.42 -16.65
C ASP A 54 14.29 11.01 -15.70
N GLU A 55 13.02 11.03 -16.10
CA GLU A 55 11.88 11.52 -15.31
C GLU A 55 11.11 10.39 -14.63
N SER A 56 11.52 9.13 -14.78
CA SER A 56 10.84 7.98 -14.19
C SER A 56 10.90 8.01 -12.66
N ILE A 57 9.74 7.93 -12.03
CA ILE A 57 9.63 7.74 -10.59
C ILE A 57 10.14 6.36 -10.24
N ARG A 58 11.07 6.30 -9.30
CA ARG A 58 11.57 5.04 -8.74
C ARG A 58 11.12 4.93 -7.29
N THR A 59 10.39 3.89 -6.99
CA THR A 59 9.90 3.66 -5.63
C THR A 59 10.96 3.01 -4.75
N PRO A 60 10.99 3.35 -3.44
CA PRO A 60 11.95 2.80 -2.50
C PRO A 60 11.63 1.35 -2.14
N ASP A 61 12.58 0.68 -1.48
CA ASP A 61 12.45 -0.70 -1.02
C ASP A 61 11.39 -0.91 0.06
N ASP A 62 11.10 0.11 0.83
CA ASP A 62 10.13 0.05 1.91
C ASP A 62 9.14 1.21 1.79
N VAL A 63 7.85 0.88 1.79
CA VAL A 63 6.73 1.81 1.64
C VAL A 63 5.67 1.50 2.69
N GLY A 64 5.02 2.51 3.22
CA GLY A 64 3.98 2.30 4.20
C GLY A 64 3.37 3.60 4.71
N PHE A 65 2.91 3.57 5.95
CA PHE A 65 2.26 4.72 6.58
C PHE A 65 2.81 4.98 7.98
N THR A 66 2.67 6.20 8.43
CA THR A 66 2.96 6.61 9.81
C THR A 66 1.67 7.08 10.47
N ILE A 67 1.42 6.57 11.67
CA ILE A 67 0.24 6.95 12.45
C ILE A 67 0.52 8.28 13.12
N ILE A 68 -0.32 9.26 12.83
CA ILE A 68 -0.28 10.58 13.47
C ILE A 68 -1.57 10.85 14.23
N THR A 69 -1.49 11.66 15.27
CA THR A 69 -2.67 12.23 15.92
C THR A 69 -2.88 13.61 15.33
N VAL A 70 -4.07 13.86 14.77
CA VAL A 70 -4.43 15.17 14.22
C VAL A 70 -4.62 16.16 15.36
N THR A 71 -3.94 17.28 15.30
CA THR A 71 -3.96 18.35 16.29
C THR A 71 -4.41 19.68 15.65
N PRO A 72 -4.86 20.68 16.43
CA PRO A 72 -5.37 21.94 15.88
C PRO A 72 -4.37 22.70 15.00
N ASP A 73 -3.07 22.55 15.23
CA ASP A 73 -2.02 23.17 14.41
C ASP A 73 -1.90 22.59 13.00
N MET A 74 -2.59 21.46 12.73
CA MET A 74 -2.66 20.84 11.40
C MET A 74 -3.78 21.39 10.53
N VAL A 75 -4.63 22.25 11.06
CA VAL A 75 -5.71 22.87 10.29
C VAL A 75 -5.14 23.66 9.11
N GLY A 76 -5.65 23.39 7.91
CA GLY A 76 -5.19 23.99 6.66
C GLY A 76 -3.94 23.36 6.04
N LYS A 77 -3.33 22.35 6.68
CA LYS A 77 -2.24 21.58 6.08
C LYS A 77 -2.77 20.41 5.26
N GLU A 78 -2.10 20.11 4.17
CA GLU A 78 -2.36 18.91 3.38
C GLU A 78 -1.54 17.74 3.94
N ILE A 79 -2.17 16.58 4.07
CA ILE A 79 -1.53 15.33 4.48
C ILE A 79 -1.89 14.23 3.48
N ALA A 80 -0.91 13.43 3.10
CA ALA A 80 -1.16 12.25 2.28
C ALA A 80 -1.71 11.12 3.16
N VAL A 81 -2.90 10.64 2.84
CA VAL A 81 -3.54 9.51 3.52
C VAL A 81 -3.22 8.22 2.77
N PHE A 82 -2.70 7.22 3.48
CA PHE A 82 -2.40 5.94 2.87
C PHE A 82 -3.67 5.31 2.29
N THR A 83 -3.63 5.02 1.00
CA THR A 83 -4.77 4.50 0.23
C THR A 83 -4.37 3.22 -0.47
N ALA A 84 -5.18 2.16 -0.32
CA ALA A 84 -4.95 0.86 -0.93
C ALA A 84 -6.26 0.33 -1.53
N ILE A 85 -6.34 0.29 -2.85
CA ILE A 85 -7.50 -0.23 -3.58
C ILE A 85 -7.05 -1.40 -4.44
N ASP A 86 -7.72 -2.55 -4.31
CA ASP A 86 -7.50 -3.70 -5.17
C ASP A 86 -8.59 -3.77 -6.23
N SER A 87 -8.17 -3.58 -7.49
CA SER A 87 -9.08 -3.59 -8.62
C SER A 87 -9.49 -5.02 -8.98
N LYS A 88 -10.77 -5.27 -9.02
CA LYS A 88 -11.37 -6.56 -9.37
C LYS A 88 -12.07 -6.51 -10.74
N LYS A 89 -12.33 -7.70 -11.31
CA LYS A 89 -13.10 -7.81 -12.54
C LYS A 89 -14.50 -7.21 -12.38
N ALA A 90 -15.05 -6.67 -13.46
CA ALA A 90 -16.44 -6.21 -13.50
C ALA A 90 -17.38 -7.31 -12.98
N GLY A 91 -18.33 -6.91 -12.15
CA GLY A 91 -19.28 -7.82 -11.50
C GLY A 91 -18.78 -8.48 -10.23
N PHE A 92 -17.55 -8.20 -9.78
CA PHE A 92 -17.09 -8.63 -8.46
C PHE A 92 -17.98 -8.00 -7.38
N ARG A 93 -18.45 -8.83 -6.45
CA ARG A 93 -19.25 -8.36 -5.32
C ARG A 93 -18.37 -8.22 -4.09
N VAL A 94 -18.25 -7.01 -3.60
CA VAL A 94 -17.63 -6.73 -2.32
C VAL A 94 -18.45 -7.38 -1.20
N LYS A 95 -17.79 -8.12 -0.31
CA LYS A 95 -18.41 -8.83 0.81
C LYS A 95 -17.90 -8.28 2.13
N SER A 96 -18.66 -8.47 3.18
CA SER A 96 -18.23 -8.18 4.55
C SER A 96 -17.25 -9.23 5.08
N ASP A 97 -17.25 -10.43 4.49
CA ASP A 97 -16.45 -11.55 4.95
C ASP A 97 -15.92 -12.40 3.79
N TYR A 98 -14.74 -12.97 3.99
CA TYR A 98 -14.03 -13.77 2.99
C TYR A 98 -13.51 -15.07 3.59
N THR A 99 -13.48 -16.14 2.79
CA THR A 99 -13.05 -17.46 3.24
C THR A 99 -11.57 -17.46 3.58
N LYS A 100 -11.23 -17.89 4.80
CA LYS A 100 -9.86 -18.04 5.27
C LYS A 100 -9.02 -18.88 4.30
N GLY A 101 -7.81 -18.43 4.02
CA GLY A 101 -6.89 -19.09 3.10
C GLY A 101 -7.02 -18.63 1.63
N THR A 102 -8.03 -17.84 1.30
CA THR A 102 -8.15 -17.21 -0.02
C THR A 102 -7.30 -15.95 -0.12
N ARG A 103 -6.97 -15.54 -1.35
CA ARG A 103 -6.27 -14.29 -1.63
C ARG A 103 -7.06 -13.08 -1.12
N GLU A 104 -8.36 -13.07 -1.35
CA GLU A 104 -9.27 -12.00 -0.93
C GLU A 104 -9.31 -11.87 0.60
N TYR A 105 -9.25 -12.97 1.32
CA TYR A 105 -9.15 -12.94 2.78
C TYR A 105 -7.87 -12.22 3.24
N GLY A 106 -6.72 -12.54 2.65
CA GLY A 106 -5.45 -11.88 2.96
C GLY A 106 -5.46 -10.39 2.59
N GLN A 107 -6.01 -10.04 1.44
CA GLN A 107 -6.19 -8.66 1.00
C GLN A 107 -7.12 -7.89 1.94
N ASN A 108 -8.24 -8.50 2.34
CA ASN A 108 -9.18 -7.87 3.27
C ASN A 108 -8.54 -7.60 4.65
N LYS A 109 -7.72 -8.51 5.15
CA LYS A 109 -6.95 -8.27 6.38
C LYS A 109 -6.01 -7.07 6.28
N PHE A 110 -5.39 -6.89 5.12
CA PHE A 110 -4.57 -5.71 4.87
C PHE A 110 -5.43 -4.43 4.88
N PHE A 111 -6.60 -4.46 4.25
CA PHE A 111 -7.52 -3.33 4.26
C PHE A 111 -8.03 -3.00 5.66
N GLU A 112 -8.34 -4.00 6.47
CA GLU A 112 -8.73 -3.82 7.87
C GLU A 112 -7.61 -3.13 8.67
N LEU A 113 -6.35 -3.54 8.46
CA LEU A 113 -5.20 -2.91 9.09
C LEU A 113 -5.07 -1.43 8.68
N VAL A 114 -5.20 -1.12 7.39
CA VAL A 114 -5.13 0.24 6.87
C VAL A 114 -6.27 1.10 7.43
N LYS A 115 -7.51 0.61 7.37
CA LYS A 115 -8.70 1.32 7.88
C LYS A 115 -8.64 1.54 9.40
N LYS A 116 -8.16 0.54 10.16
CA LYS A 116 -7.96 0.66 11.61
C LYS A 116 -7.06 1.84 12.00
N HIS A 117 -6.12 2.19 11.15
CA HIS A 117 -5.17 3.28 11.37
C HIS A 117 -5.52 4.55 10.59
N GLY A 118 -6.77 4.69 10.15
CA GLY A 118 -7.26 5.90 9.52
C GLY A 118 -6.90 6.06 8.05
N GLY A 119 -6.54 4.98 7.38
CA GLY A 119 -6.32 4.95 5.93
C GLY A 119 -7.57 4.59 5.14
N ILE A 120 -7.45 4.65 3.83
CA ILE A 120 -8.50 4.36 2.85
C ILE A 120 -8.17 3.02 2.18
N ALA A 121 -9.08 2.05 2.22
CA ALA A 121 -8.79 0.77 1.60
C ALA A 121 -10.05 -0.02 1.23
N GLY A 122 -9.96 -0.83 0.17
CA GLY A 122 -11.05 -1.72 -0.21
C GLY A 122 -10.87 -2.36 -1.57
N PHE A 123 -11.83 -3.21 -1.92
CA PHE A 123 -11.98 -3.76 -3.26
C PHE A 123 -12.86 -2.86 -4.11
N ALA A 124 -12.52 -2.69 -5.39
CA ALA A 124 -13.34 -1.97 -6.34
C ALA A 124 -13.38 -2.66 -7.70
N SER A 125 -14.55 -2.72 -8.31
CA SER A 125 -14.78 -3.20 -9.66
C SER A 125 -15.48 -2.16 -10.56
N CYS A 126 -15.92 -1.05 -9.97
CA CYS A 126 -16.57 0.06 -10.65
C CYS A 126 -16.42 1.36 -9.84
N ALA A 127 -16.84 2.49 -10.43
CA ALA A 127 -16.76 3.80 -9.77
C ALA A 127 -17.56 3.85 -8.46
N ALA A 128 -18.74 3.22 -8.42
CA ALA A 128 -19.57 3.19 -7.23
C ALA A 128 -18.89 2.48 -6.03
N ASP A 129 -18.07 1.46 -6.29
CA ASP A 129 -17.29 0.81 -5.25
C ASP A 129 -16.23 1.77 -4.67
N VAL A 130 -15.60 2.56 -5.53
CA VAL A 130 -14.64 3.60 -5.10
C VAL A 130 -15.33 4.64 -4.23
N ASP A 131 -16.49 5.12 -4.64
CA ASP A 131 -17.28 6.08 -3.84
C ASP A 131 -17.64 5.50 -2.46
N ALA A 132 -18.01 4.21 -2.40
CA ALA A 132 -18.30 3.53 -1.14
C ALA A 132 -17.06 3.46 -0.22
N ILE A 133 -15.87 3.16 -0.77
CA ILE A 133 -14.61 3.13 -0.03
C ILE A 133 -14.30 4.50 0.59
N TYR A 134 -14.46 5.58 -0.17
CA TYR A 134 -14.22 6.94 0.33
C TYR A 134 -15.28 7.41 1.31
N ASN A 135 -16.52 6.95 1.17
CA ASN A 135 -17.59 7.23 2.13
C ASN A 135 -17.32 6.58 3.50
N GLU A 136 -16.74 5.38 3.51
CA GLU A 136 -16.32 4.73 4.78
C GLU A 136 -15.22 5.51 5.51
N PHE A 137 -14.39 6.24 4.81
CA PHE A 137 -13.28 7.00 5.40
C PHE A 137 -13.74 8.09 6.38
N ASN A 138 -15.00 8.51 6.29
CA ASN A 138 -15.65 9.44 7.21
C ASN A 138 -14.95 10.79 7.40
N ILE A 139 -14.03 11.16 6.52
CA ILE A 139 -13.41 12.47 6.41
C ILE A 139 -13.66 12.94 4.98
N ARG A 140 -14.18 14.17 4.85
CA ARG A 140 -14.52 14.72 3.55
C ARG A 140 -13.28 14.84 2.66
N VAL A 141 -13.27 14.12 1.55
CA VAL A 141 -12.28 14.26 0.48
C VAL A 141 -12.90 15.07 -0.65
N THR A 142 -12.26 16.17 -1.03
CA THR A 142 -12.75 17.00 -2.13
C THR A 142 -12.40 16.37 -3.45
N GLN A 143 -13.42 16.15 -4.29
CA GLN A 143 -13.20 15.76 -5.69
C GLN A 143 -12.81 16.98 -6.50
N LYS A 144 -11.95 16.78 -7.49
CA LYS A 144 -11.62 17.80 -8.50
C LYS A 144 -12.66 17.78 -9.62
#